data_f970c763f4cab9eb36ad634237ab9f12
#
_entry.id   f970c763f4cab9eb36ad634237ab9f12
#
_cell.length_a   1.000
_cell.length_b   1.000
_cell.length_c   1.000
_cell.angle_alpha   90.00
_cell.angle_beta   90.00
_cell.angle_gamma   90.00
#
_symmetry.space_group_name_H-M   'P 1'
#
loop_
_entity.id
_entity.type
_entity.pdbx_description
1 polymer ?
#
loop_
_entity_poly.entity_id
_entity_poly.type
_entity_poly.pdbx_seq_one_letter_code
_entity_poly.pdbx_strand_id
1 'polypeptide(L)'
;MKWRRVMVLVLAFSLTGGSMLFADSATQKVKLYMDGREVEDGGYVIDGKTYVPVRELEGLAEYDETTKQVNYYKPNVHIFLFKGKGEIFSDIEKAGKLKFSVFSQIDNLRTEISAVKVAITAPDGTSKTIQTKEVSDTGSNFYFVTDDYTYDFKTAGKYTLGFYMKPASGGSDFMLVSEKSINVLK
;
A
#
# COMPACT_ATOMS: atom_id res chain seq x y z
N MET A 1 -21.37 -44.76 -53.98
CA MET A 1 -22.06 -44.24 -52.76
C MET A 1 -21.16 -44.11 -51.53
N LYS A 2 -20.12 -44.86 -51.33
CA LYS A 2 -19.25 -44.80 -50.14
C LYS A 2 -18.34 -43.55 -50.10
N TRP A 3 -17.87 -43.05 -51.24
CA TRP A 3 -16.98 -41.85 -51.31
C TRP A 3 -17.69 -40.54 -50.93
N ARG A 4 -18.99 -40.41 -51.25
CA ARG A 4 -19.77 -39.21 -50.83
C ARG A 4 -19.98 -39.13 -49.33
N ARG A 5 -20.07 -40.28 -48.62
CA ARG A 5 -20.17 -40.36 -47.17
C ARG A 5 -18.84 -39.98 -46.45
N VAL A 6 -17.70 -40.36 -47.04
CA VAL A 6 -16.37 -40.02 -46.56
C VAL A 6 -16.12 -38.52 -46.74
N MET A 7 -16.51 -37.95 -47.90
CA MET A 7 -16.36 -36.50 -48.12
C MET A 7 -17.18 -35.64 -47.15
N VAL A 8 -18.42 -36.06 -46.82
CA VAL A 8 -19.29 -35.37 -45.85
C VAL A 8 -18.69 -35.47 -44.43
N LEU A 9 -18.09 -36.61 -44.05
CA LEU A 9 -17.43 -36.78 -42.77
C LEU A 9 -16.16 -35.92 -42.66
N VAL A 10 -15.37 -35.80 -43.70
CA VAL A 10 -14.16 -34.94 -43.70
C VAL A 10 -14.56 -33.45 -43.62
N LEU A 11 -15.62 -33.04 -44.31
CA LEU A 11 -16.15 -31.66 -44.22
C LEU A 11 -16.71 -31.37 -42.83
N ALA A 12 -17.39 -32.31 -42.20
CA ALA A 12 -17.92 -32.14 -40.84
C ALA A 12 -16.81 -32.02 -39.81
N PHE A 13 -15.73 -32.80 -39.94
CA PHE A 13 -14.57 -32.68 -39.06
C PHE A 13 -13.74 -31.40 -39.29
N SER A 14 -13.69 -30.85 -40.51
CA SER A 14 -13.03 -29.58 -40.78
C SER A 14 -13.80 -28.36 -40.24
N LEU A 15 -15.14 -28.48 -40.11
CA LEU A 15 -15.98 -27.43 -39.52
C LEU A 15 -16.00 -27.47 -37.99
N THR A 16 -15.73 -28.64 -37.36
CA THR A 16 -15.61 -28.76 -35.90
C THR A 16 -14.17 -28.51 -35.40
N GLY A 17 -13.21 -28.57 -36.33
CA GLY A 17 -11.80 -28.24 -36.08
C GLY A 17 -11.46 -26.75 -36.15
N GLY A 18 -12.49 -25.87 -36.23
CA GLY A 18 -12.30 -24.45 -35.95
C GLY A 18 -11.78 -24.34 -34.56
N SER A 19 -10.45 -24.24 -34.44
CA SER A 19 -9.80 -23.82 -33.22
C SER A 19 -10.60 -22.66 -32.67
N MET A 20 -11.31 -22.89 -31.55
CA MET A 20 -11.53 -21.83 -30.59
C MET A 20 -10.14 -21.39 -30.15
N LEU A 21 -9.49 -20.57 -30.96
CA LEU A 21 -8.56 -19.58 -30.49
C LEU A 21 -9.40 -18.66 -29.60
N PHE A 22 -9.74 -19.14 -28.39
CA PHE A 22 -9.80 -18.24 -27.30
C PHE A 22 -8.41 -17.60 -27.32
N ALA A 23 -8.34 -16.39 -27.79
CA ALA A 23 -7.30 -15.49 -27.38
C ALA A 23 -7.52 -15.40 -25.85
N ASP A 24 -7.02 -16.39 -25.14
CA ASP A 24 -6.76 -16.33 -23.73
C ASP A 24 -5.79 -15.16 -23.66
N SER A 25 -6.34 -13.97 -23.38
CA SER A 25 -5.47 -12.84 -23.06
C SER A 25 -4.74 -13.33 -21.82
N ALA A 26 -3.50 -13.81 -22.05
CA ALA A 26 -2.78 -14.59 -21.08
C ALA A 26 -2.53 -13.71 -19.87
N THR A 27 -3.45 -13.76 -18.91
CA THR A 27 -3.31 -13.11 -17.62
C THR A 27 -2.21 -13.85 -16.88
N GLN A 28 -1.04 -13.27 -16.87
CA GLN A 28 0.12 -13.83 -16.17
C GLN A 28 0.25 -13.14 -14.80
N LYS A 29 0.12 -13.92 -13.72
CA LYS A 29 0.44 -13.44 -12.37
C LYS A 29 1.95 -13.20 -12.27
N VAL A 30 2.34 -12.04 -11.75
CA VAL A 30 3.74 -11.68 -11.53
C VAL A 30 3.98 -11.33 -10.06
N LYS A 31 5.19 -11.57 -9.59
CA LYS A 31 5.60 -11.14 -8.25
C LYS A 31 5.85 -9.64 -8.25
N LEU A 32 5.26 -8.95 -7.28
CA LEU A 32 5.49 -7.55 -7.03
C LEU A 32 6.38 -7.40 -5.79
N TYR A 33 7.47 -6.66 -5.92
CA TYR A 33 8.32 -6.28 -4.79
C TYR A 33 8.23 -4.77 -4.61
N MET A 34 7.90 -4.33 -3.41
CA MET A 34 7.90 -2.92 -3.03
C MET A 34 8.86 -2.72 -1.87
N ASP A 35 9.86 -1.87 -2.05
CA ASP A 35 10.95 -1.64 -1.08
C ASP A 35 11.62 -2.93 -0.58
N GLY A 36 11.75 -3.92 -1.49
CA GLY A 36 12.38 -5.22 -1.21
C GLY A 36 11.47 -6.23 -0.48
N ARG A 37 10.20 -5.90 -0.24
CA ARG A 37 9.20 -6.81 0.34
C ARG A 37 8.29 -7.35 -0.76
N GLU A 38 8.06 -8.66 -0.76
CA GLU A 38 7.09 -9.29 -1.67
C GLU A 38 5.66 -8.93 -1.24
N VAL A 39 4.87 -8.43 -2.18
CA VAL A 39 3.43 -8.15 -1.99
C VAL A 39 2.65 -9.42 -2.27
N GLU A 40 1.79 -9.85 -1.33
CA GLU A 40 1.14 -11.16 -1.33
C GLU A 40 0.33 -11.42 -2.61
N ASP A 41 -0.48 -10.47 -3.05
CA ASP A 41 -1.27 -10.63 -4.27
C ASP A 41 -0.49 -10.34 -5.57
N GLY A 42 0.71 -9.77 -5.46
CA GLY A 42 1.57 -9.48 -6.59
C GLY A 42 0.93 -8.52 -7.59
N GLY A 43 1.11 -8.83 -8.87
CA GLY A 43 0.53 -8.09 -9.97
C GLY A 43 0.14 -9.03 -11.12
N TYR A 44 -0.39 -8.45 -12.19
CA TYR A 44 -0.81 -9.18 -13.38
C TYR A 44 -0.28 -8.51 -14.63
N VAL A 45 0.12 -9.30 -15.61
CA VAL A 45 0.35 -8.83 -16.97
C VAL A 45 -0.86 -9.26 -17.82
N ILE A 46 -1.53 -8.28 -18.42
CA ILE A 46 -2.69 -8.48 -19.27
C ILE A 46 -2.43 -7.68 -20.55
N ASP A 47 -2.47 -8.32 -21.71
CA ASP A 47 -2.21 -7.70 -23.02
C ASP A 47 -0.89 -6.86 -23.05
N GLY A 48 0.16 -7.40 -22.44
CA GLY A 48 1.47 -6.74 -22.36
C GLY A 48 1.56 -5.53 -21.42
N LYS A 49 0.51 -5.24 -20.64
CA LYS A 49 0.50 -4.19 -19.62
C LYS A 49 0.55 -4.80 -18.23
N THR A 50 1.38 -4.21 -17.37
CA THR A 50 1.48 -4.64 -15.97
C THR A 50 0.46 -3.88 -15.13
N TYR A 51 -0.34 -4.61 -14.37
CA TYR A 51 -1.31 -4.10 -13.40
C TYR A 51 -0.85 -4.47 -12.01
N VAL A 52 -0.93 -3.52 -11.09
CA VAL A 52 -0.59 -3.71 -9.68
C VAL A 52 -1.75 -3.28 -8.80
N PRO A 53 -1.94 -3.91 -7.61
CA PRO A 53 -2.98 -3.51 -6.69
C PRO A 53 -2.72 -2.08 -6.19
N VAL A 54 -3.58 -1.13 -6.55
CA VAL A 54 -3.41 0.27 -6.18
C VAL A 54 -3.43 0.50 -4.66
N ARG A 55 -4.07 -0.40 -3.91
CA ARG A 55 -4.15 -0.33 -2.43
C ARG A 55 -2.84 -0.67 -1.73
N GLU A 56 -1.92 -1.32 -2.44
CA GLU A 56 -0.57 -1.62 -1.94
C GLU A 56 0.39 -0.44 -2.14
N LEU A 57 0.00 0.54 -2.96
CA LEU A 57 0.78 1.75 -3.13
C LEU A 57 0.58 2.68 -1.93
N GLU A 58 1.66 3.35 -1.50
CA GLU A 58 1.53 4.43 -0.50
C GLU A 58 0.63 5.54 -1.03
N GLY A 59 -0.48 5.80 -0.37
CA GLY A 59 -1.43 6.83 -0.77
C GLY A 59 -2.86 6.49 -0.38
N LEU A 60 -3.80 7.27 -0.90
CA LEU A 60 -5.23 7.10 -0.70
C LEU A 60 -5.86 6.61 -2.00
N ALA A 61 -6.51 5.46 -1.96
CA ALA A 61 -7.23 4.89 -3.08
C ALA A 61 -8.71 4.76 -2.73
N GLU A 62 -9.55 5.43 -3.50
CA GLU A 62 -11.00 5.40 -3.37
C GLU A 62 -11.63 4.81 -4.64
N TYR A 63 -12.54 3.86 -4.48
CA TYR A 63 -13.30 3.27 -5.57
C TYR A 63 -14.76 3.72 -5.49
N ASP A 64 -15.25 4.35 -6.55
CA ASP A 64 -16.65 4.72 -6.72
C ASP A 64 -17.37 3.61 -7.51
N GLU A 65 -18.24 2.88 -6.83
CA GLU A 65 -19.01 1.78 -7.46
C GLU A 65 -19.99 2.26 -8.53
N THR A 66 -20.48 3.49 -8.42
CA THR A 66 -21.46 4.04 -9.37
C THR A 66 -20.82 4.40 -10.70
N THR A 67 -19.70 5.13 -10.63
CA THR A 67 -18.96 5.59 -11.81
C THR A 67 -17.90 4.59 -12.27
N LYS A 68 -17.62 3.55 -11.48
CA LYS A 68 -16.53 2.57 -11.71
C LYS A 68 -15.16 3.21 -11.84
N GLN A 69 -14.94 4.30 -11.11
CA GLN A 69 -13.69 5.05 -11.10
C GLN A 69 -12.86 4.71 -9.86
N VAL A 70 -11.55 4.65 -10.04
CA VAL A 70 -10.58 4.61 -8.96
C VAL A 70 -9.88 5.96 -8.91
N ASN A 71 -9.99 6.65 -7.78
CA ASN A 71 -9.25 7.86 -7.49
C ASN A 71 -8.07 7.51 -6.59
N TYR A 72 -6.87 7.87 -7.02
CA TYR A 72 -5.64 7.64 -6.26
C TYR A 72 -4.93 8.97 -6.02
N TYR A 73 -4.58 9.22 -4.76
CA TYR A 73 -3.82 10.40 -4.34
C TYR A 73 -2.64 9.99 -3.47
N LYS A 74 -1.50 10.58 -3.71
CA LYS A 74 -0.37 10.52 -2.78
C LYS A 74 -0.15 11.90 -2.19
N PRO A 75 -0.67 12.19 -0.97
CA PRO A 75 -0.37 13.44 -0.29
C PRO A 75 1.12 13.52 0.02
N ASN A 76 1.64 14.74 0.09
CA ASN A 76 3.02 14.96 0.52
C ASN A 76 3.07 14.92 2.06
N VAL A 77 3.76 13.94 2.62
CA VAL A 77 3.86 13.76 4.08
C VAL A 77 5.31 13.69 4.49
N HIS A 78 5.71 14.63 5.35
CA HIS A 78 7.05 14.66 5.96
C HIS A 78 6.98 14.21 7.42
N ILE A 79 7.79 13.23 7.78
CA ILE A 79 7.82 12.65 9.14
C ILE A 79 9.13 13.02 9.82
N PHE A 80 9.02 13.64 10.99
CA PHE A 80 10.14 13.96 11.88
C PHE A 80 9.95 13.32 13.25
N LEU A 81 11.05 12.92 13.87
CA LEU A 81 11.06 12.29 15.18
C LEU A 81 11.77 13.23 16.16
N PHE A 82 11.12 13.46 17.32
CA PHE A 82 11.65 14.32 18.36
C PHE A 82 11.83 13.53 19.64
N LYS A 83 12.97 13.73 20.31
CA LYS A 83 13.25 13.23 21.67
C LYS A 83 13.60 14.39 22.61
N GLY A 84 13.43 14.15 23.89
CA GLY A 84 13.77 15.12 24.93
C GLY A 84 13.10 16.48 24.75
N LYS A 85 13.88 17.56 24.66
CA LYS A 85 13.38 18.94 24.53
C LYS A 85 13.25 19.39 23.06
N GLY A 86 12.85 18.51 22.17
CA GLY A 86 12.66 18.83 20.74
C GLY A 86 13.89 18.54 19.88
N GLU A 87 14.77 17.65 20.30
CA GLU A 87 15.90 17.17 19.50
C GLU A 87 15.41 16.22 18.41
N ILE A 88 15.72 16.52 17.16
CA ILE A 88 15.40 15.67 16.00
C ILE A 88 16.41 14.51 15.97
N PHE A 89 15.92 13.29 15.70
CA PHE A 89 16.78 12.13 15.50
C PHE A 89 16.32 11.28 14.31
N SER A 90 17.23 10.54 13.71
CA SER A 90 16.97 9.62 12.60
C SER A 90 17.38 8.19 12.93
N ASP A 91 18.46 8.03 13.68
CA ASP A 91 18.99 6.73 14.08
C ASP A 91 19.10 6.64 15.61
N ILE A 92 19.15 5.42 16.12
CA ILE A 92 19.26 5.12 17.54
C ILE A 92 20.57 4.35 17.75
N GLU A 93 21.48 4.95 18.52
CA GLU A 93 22.83 4.43 18.71
C GLU A 93 22.86 3.06 19.42
N LYS A 94 21.87 2.80 20.28
CA LYS A 94 21.83 1.57 21.08
C LYS A 94 20.39 1.13 21.33
N ALA A 95 20.18 -0.18 21.27
CA ALA A 95 18.91 -0.80 21.65
C ALA A 95 18.51 -0.45 23.09
N GLY A 96 17.21 -0.28 23.33
CA GLY A 96 16.67 0.09 24.63
C GLY A 96 15.39 0.91 24.53
N LYS A 97 14.93 1.40 25.68
CA LYS A 97 13.73 2.24 25.75
C LYS A 97 14.06 3.67 25.38
N LEU A 98 13.29 4.22 24.44
CA LEU A 98 13.37 5.63 24.06
C LEU A 98 11.97 6.24 24.12
N LYS A 99 11.88 7.42 24.75
CA LYS A 99 10.68 8.25 24.77
C LYS A 99 10.80 9.31 23.66
N PHE A 100 9.83 9.36 22.75
CA PHE A 100 9.83 10.24 21.60
C PHE A 100 8.41 10.61 21.17
N SER A 101 8.29 11.62 20.32
CA SER A 101 7.08 11.97 19.61
C SER A 101 7.33 11.99 18.11
N VAL A 102 6.27 11.82 17.33
CA VAL A 102 6.29 11.85 15.87
C VAL A 102 5.53 13.07 15.39
N PHE A 103 6.22 13.91 14.65
CA PHE A 103 5.62 15.05 13.93
C PHE A 103 5.44 14.65 12.48
N SER A 104 4.24 14.83 11.96
CA SER A 104 3.90 14.61 10.56
C SER A 104 3.31 15.88 9.99
N GLN A 105 3.95 16.42 8.96
CA GLN A 105 3.43 17.53 8.17
C GLN A 105 2.79 16.98 6.90
N ILE A 106 1.59 17.38 6.63
CA ILE A 106 0.80 16.94 5.49
C ILE A 106 0.52 18.14 4.61
N ASP A 107 0.89 18.04 3.33
CA ASP A 107 0.66 19.07 2.34
C ASP A 107 -0.11 18.52 1.14
N ASN A 108 -0.94 19.38 0.55
CA ASN A 108 -1.66 19.10 -0.68
C ASN A 108 -2.61 17.88 -0.60
N LEU A 109 -3.27 17.74 0.55
CA LEU A 109 -4.34 16.75 0.71
C LEU A 109 -5.54 17.16 -0.17
N ARG A 110 -6.05 16.21 -0.97
CA ARG A 110 -7.11 16.46 -1.97
C ARG A 110 -8.42 15.72 -1.67
N THR A 111 -8.46 14.98 -0.58
CA THR A 111 -9.64 14.26 -0.14
C THR A 111 -9.87 14.50 1.35
N GLU A 112 -11.11 14.39 1.78
CA GLU A 112 -11.45 14.45 3.20
C GLU A 112 -11.02 13.18 3.91
N ILE A 113 -10.50 13.32 5.12
CA ILE A 113 -10.11 12.21 5.97
C ILE A 113 -10.86 12.28 7.30
N SER A 114 -11.15 11.12 7.88
CA SER A 114 -11.83 10.98 9.17
C SER A 114 -10.89 10.68 10.33
N ALA A 115 -9.71 10.12 10.06
CA ALA A 115 -8.74 9.80 11.10
C ALA A 115 -7.32 9.71 10.54
N VAL A 116 -6.34 9.89 11.44
CA VAL A 116 -4.92 9.62 11.20
C VAL A 116 -4.40 8.60 12.22
N LYS A 117 -3.40 7.82 11.82
CA LYS A 117 -2.74 6.83 12.67
C LYS A 117 -1.25 6.83 12.41
N VAL A 118 -0.45 6.77 13.49
CA VAL A 118 0.99 6.51 13.44
C VAL A 118 1.25 5.15 14.05
N ALA A 119 2.03 4.33 13.38
CA ALA A 119 2.45 3.02 13.87
C ALA A 119 3.95 2.80 13.65
N ILE A 120 4.56 1.97 14.47
CA ILE A 120 5.95 1.53 14.34
C ILE A 120 6.00 0.03 14.06
N THR A 121 6.78 -0.35 13.06
CA THR A 121 7.01 -1.75 12.69
C THR A 121 8.46 -2.11 12.98
N ALA A 122 8.67 -3.18 13.73
CA ALA A 122 9.97 -3.70 14.10
C ALA A 122 10.60 -4.54 12.97
N PRO A 123 11.91 -4.88 13.03
CA PRO A 123 12.59 -5.69 12.02
C PRO A 123 11.98 -7.09 11.80
N ASP A 124 11.29 -7.63 12.79
CA ASP A 124 10.58 -8.91 12.74
C ASP A 124 9.19 -8.83 12.09
N GLY A 125 8.79 -7.64 11.62
CA GLY A 125 7.47 -7.37 11.04
C GLY A 125 6.38 -7.05 12.08
N THR A 126 6.66 -7.13 13.37
CA THR A 126 5.68 -6.79 14.42
C THR A 126 5.37 -5.30 14.39
N SER A 127 4.10 -4.95 14.21
CA SER A 127 3.64 -3.57 14.18
C SER A 127 2.89 -3.19 15.45
N LYS A 128 3.13 -1.96 15.94
CA LYS A 128 2.41 -1.35 17.08
C LYS A 128 1.93 0.04 16.74
N THR A 129 0.65 0.29 17.02
CA THR A 129 0.10 1.65 16.92
C THR A 129 0.68 2.51 18.03
N ILE A 130 1.23 3.67 17.65
CA ILE A 130 1.68 4.71 18.57
C ILE A 130 0.47 5.54 18.99
N GLN A 131 -0.28 6.06 18.01
CA GLN A 131 -1.47 6.85 18.26
C GLN A 131 -2.41 6.83 17.08
N THR A 132 -3.71 6.86 17.37
CA THR A 132 -4.78 7.12 16.42
C THR A 132 -5.56 8.33 16.88
N LYS A 133 -5.96 9.20 15.95
CA LYS A 133 -6.77 10.39 16.25
C LYS A 133 -7.80 10.60 15.15
N GLU A 134 -9.05 10.80 15.57
CA GLU A 134 -10.10 11.30 14.68
C GLU A 134 -9.82 12.76 14.35
N VAL A 135 -10.06 13.12 13.10
CA VAL A 135 -9.85 14.47 12.58
C VAL A 135 -11.04 14.88 11.71
N SER A 136 -11.31 16.17 11.68
CA SER A 136 -12.32 16.80 10.82
C SER A 136 -11.80 18.17 10.39
N ASP A 137 -12.24 18.63 9.24
CA ASP A 137 -11.93 19.98 8.71
C ASP A 137 -10.43 20.33 8.70
N THR A 138 -9.60 19.35 8.33
CA THR A 138 -8.13 19.52 8.35
C THR A 138 -7.61 20.50 7.30
N GLY A 139 -8.43 20.82 6.30
CA GLY A 139 -7.97 21.55 5.12
C GLY A 139 -6.98 20.74 4.28
N SER A 140 -6.38 21.39 3.27
CA SER A 140 -5.40 20.74 2.38
C SER A 140 -3.99 20.62 2.99
N ASN A 141 -3.69 21.43 4.00
CA ASN A 141 -2.40 21.45 4.68
C ASN A 141 -2.61 21.46 6.19
N PHE A 142 -2.05 20.50 6.89
CA PHE A 142 -2.11 20.43 8.34
C PHE A 142 -0.90 19.67 8.90
N TYR A 143 -0.79 19.65 10.22
CA TYR A 143 0.19 18.80 10.88
C TYR A 143 -0.45 17.99 12.00
N PHE A 144 0.17 16.87 12.28
CA PHE A 144 -0.19 15.98 13.38
C PHE A 144 1.04 15.67 14.22
N VAL A 145 0.93 15.84 15.53
CA VAL A 145 1.97 15.48 16.48
C VAL A 145 1.41 14.47 17.44
N THR A 146 2.11 13.35 17.62
CA THR A 146 1.71 12.36 18.64
C THR A 146 2.05 12.88 20.03
N ASP A 147 1.36 12.36 21.03
CA ASP A 147 1.82 12.43 22.40
C ASP A 147 3.18 11.73 22.53
N ASP A 148 3.89 12.03 23.62
CA ASP A 148 5.12 11.32 23.96
C ASP A 148 4.87 9.82 24.12
N TYR A 149 5.57 9.02 23.34
CA TYR A 149 5.47 7.57 23.34
C TYR A 149 6.77 6.91 23.72
N THR A 150 6.75 5.94 24.63
CA THR A 150 7.91 5.15 24.99
C THR A 150 7.89 3.82 24.27
N TYR A 151 8.88 3.57 23.43
CA TYR A 151 9.06 2.31 22.73
C TYR A 151 10.34 1.61 23.18
N ASP A 152 10.26 0.28 23.29
CA ASP A 152 11.41 -0.57 23.63
C ASP A 152 11.99 -1.18 22.35
N PHE A 153 13.06 -0.58 21.86
CA PHE A 153 13.83 -1.04 20.70
C PHE A 153 14.69 -2.23 21.12
N LYS A 154 14.12 -3.43 21.03
CA LYS A 154 14.73 -4.65 21.58
C LYS A 154 15.95 -5.16 20.81
N THR A 155 15.97 -4.95 19.50
CA THR A 155 16.98 -5.49 18.60
C THR A 155 17.55 -4.41 17.69
N ALA A 156 18.82 -4.54 17.31
CA ALA A 156 19.38 -3.76 16.24
C ALA A 156 18.71 -4.12 14.89
N GLY A 157 18.57 -3.12 14.03
CA GLY A 157 17.98 -3.30 12.71
C GLY A 157 17.12 -2.12 12.26
N LYS A 158 16.45 -2.29 11.13
CA LYS A 158 15.59 -1.28 10.51
C LYS A 158 14.18 -1.36 11.11
N TYR A 159 13.76 -0.27 11.74
CA TYR A 159 12.38 -0.03 12.13
C TYR A 159 11.71 0.93 11.14
N THR A 160 10.41 0.82 10.96
CA THR A 160 9.66 1.70 10.06
C THR A 160 8.52 2.37 10.82
N LEU A 161 8.43 3.70 10.72
CA LEU A 161 7.27 4.45 11.19
C LEU A 161 6.37 4.74 10.01
N GLY A 162 5.14 4.23 10.05
CA GLY A 162 4.12 4.47 9.04
C GLY A 162 3.15 5.54 9.50
N PHE A 163 2.84 6.47 8.62
CA PHE A 163 1.75 7.41 8.75
C PHE A 163 0.59 6.99 7.88
N TYR A 164 -0.57 6.81 8.49
CA TYR A 164 -1.75 6.29 7.84
C TYR A 164 -2.88 7.31 7.92
N MET A 165 -3.71 7.34 6.89
CA MET A 165 -4.94 8.11 6.84
C MET A 165 -6.12 7.21 6.59
N LYS A 166 -7.28 7.58 7.13
CA LYS A 166 -8.56 6.96 6.84
C LYS A 166 -9.41 7.97 6.06
N PRO A 167 -9.77 7.68 4.79
CA PRO A 167 -10.69 8.53 4.04
C PRO A 167 -12.02 8.70 4.75
N ALA A 168 -12.66 9.85 4.59
CA ALA A 168 -14.01 10.09 5.12
C ALA A 168 -15.08 9.35 4.32
N SER A 169 -14.82 9.09 3.03
CA SER A 169 -15.64 8.33 2.10
C SER A 169 -14.91 7.09 1.60
N GLY A 170 -15.62 6.06 1.15
CA GLY A 170 -15.05 4.95 0.35
C GLY A 170 -14.38 3.82 1.11
N GLY A 171 -14.36 3.79 2.44
CA GLY A 171 -13.83 2.65 3.18
C GLY A 171 -13.60 2.87 4.67
N SER A 172 -13.51 1.76 5.43
CA SER A 172 -13.27 1.79 6.88
C SER A 172 -11.78 1.70 7.25
N ASP A 173 -10.90 1.47 6.28
CA ASP A 173 -9.52 1.06 6.54
C ASP A 173 -8.54 2.23 6.51
N PHE A 174 -7.50 2.09 7.34
CA PHE A 174 -6.36 2.99 7.30
C PHE A 174 -5.44 2.62 6.15
N MET A 175 -5.13 3.59 5.31
CA MET A 175 -4.20 3.45 4.19
C MET A 175 -2.86 4.08 4.55
N LEU A 176 -1.76 3.38 4.25
CA LEU A 176 -0.41 3.90 4.44
C LEU A 176 -0.15 5.01 3.41
N VAL A 177 0.26 6.19 3.87
CA VAL A 177 0.53 7.34 3.01
C VAL A 177 2.00 7.74 2.96
N SER A 178 2.74 7.44 4.01
CA SER A 178 4.18 7.72 4.07
C SER A 178 4.87 6.87 5.12
N GLU A 179 6.13 6.53 4.86
CA GLU A 179 6.98 5.82 5.79
C GLU A 179 8.29 6.57 6.08
N LYS A 180 8.79 6.40 7.29
CA LYS A 180 10.14 6.81 7.69
C LYS A 180 10.87 5.64 8.32
N SER A 181 12.00 5.28 7.76
CA SER A 181 12.89 4.29 8.36
C SER A 181 13.82 4.91 9.37
N ILE A 182 14.10 4.19 10.45
CA ILE A 182 15.10 4.47 11.45
C ILE A 182 15.94 3.20 11.70
N ASN A 183 17.24 3.35 11.92
CA ASN A 183 18.11 2.23 12.24
C ASN A 183 18.45 2.25 13.71
N VAL A 184 18.34 1.10 14.35
CA VAL A 184 18.87 0.86 15.69
C VAL A 184 20.22 0.17 15.52
N LEU A 185 21.27 0.82 15.97
CA LEU A 185 22.63 0.31 15.90
C LEU A 185 22.90 -0.70 17.03
N LYS A 186 24.01 -1.42 16.94
CA LYS A 186 24.36 -2.45 17.92
C LYS A 186 24.98 -1.85 19.19
#